data_72fe5e0c9e460f1ad8d4b84b765a2d4f
#
_entry.id   72fe5e0c9e460f1ad8d4b84b765a2d4f
#
_cell.length_a   1.000
_cell.length_b   1.000
_cell.length_c   1.000
_cell.angle_alpha   90.00
_cell.angle_beta   90.00
_cell.angle_gamma   90.00
#
_symmetry.space_group_name_H-M   'P 1'
#
loop_
_entity.id
_entity.type
_entity.pdbx_description
1 polymer ?
#
loop_
_entity_poly.entity_id
_entity_poly.type
_entity_poly.pdbx_seq_one_letter_code
_entity_poly.pdbx_strand_id
1 'polypeptide(L)' 'MNTIYVARDLDNRLFMYTVIPNKNEKEGIFVMNSGICLELPGTLFPDITYENSPKQFRSV' A
#
# COMPACT_ATOMS: atom_id res chain seq x y z
N MET A 1 -0.94 -17.04 -10.43
CA MET A 1 -1.73 -16.28 -9.45
C MET A 1 -0.97 -15.02 -9.09
N ASN A 2 -1.62 -13.88 -9.22
CA ASN A 2 -0.98 -12.59 -8.98
C ASN A 2 -1.52 -11.96 -7.72
N THR A 3 -0.63 -11.42 -6.94
CA THR A 3 -0.98 -10.75 -5.70
C THR A 3 -0.40 -9.34 -5.72
N ILE A 4 -1.21 -8.38 -5.33
CA ILE A 4 -0.73 -7.02 -5.12
C ILE A 4 -1.15 -6.56 -3.73
N TYR A 5 -0.47 -5.54 -3.25
CA TYR A 5 -0.76 -4.95 -1.96
C TYR A 5 -1.01 -3.47 -2.16
N VAL A 6 -2.00 -2.94 -1.46
CA VAL A 6 -2.33 -1.51 -1.53
C VAL A 6 -2.22 -0.96 -0.12
N ALA A 7 -1.53 0.15 0.02
CA ALA A 7 -1.33 0.75 1.32
C ALA A 7 -1.45 2.26 1.22
N ARG A 8 -2.00 2.86 2.26
CA ARG A 8 -2.14 4.32 2.34
C ARG A 8 -1.19 4.83 3.43
N ASP A 9 -0.38 5.81 3.04
CA ASP A 9 0.49 6.48 3.99
C ASP A 9 -0.32 7.40 4.90
N LEU A 10 0.27 7.81 5.99
CA LEU A 10 -0.40 8.68 6.95
C LEU A 10 -0.83 10.01 6.34
N ASP A 11 -0.13 10.46 5.30
CA ASP A 11 -0.45 11.70 4.60
C ASP A 11 -1.53 11.52 3.52
N ASN A 12 -2.21 10.37 3.50
CA ASN A 12 -3.30 10.03 2.59
C ASN A 12 -2.85 9.66 1.17
N ARG A 13 -1.58 9.55 0.92
CA ARG A 13 -1.10 9.07 -0.38
C ARG A 13 -1.26 7.56 -0.46
N LEU A 14 -1.70 7.08 -1.62
CA LEU A 14 -2.05 5.69 -1.83
C LEU A 14 -1.08 5.07 -2.81
N PHE A 15 -0.59 3.87 -2.49
CA PHE A 15 0.40 3.18 -3.34
C PHE A 15 0.03 1.73 -3.50
N MET A 16 0.39 1.18 -4.67
CA MET A 16 0.27 -0.24 -4.97
C MET A 16 1.67 -0.85 -4.99
N TYR A 17 1.80 -2.05 -4.42
CA TYR A 17 3.09 -2.74 -4.29
C TYR A 17 2.98 -4.14 -4.84
N THR A 18 4.07 -4.64 -5.46
CA THR A 18 4.12 -6.03 -5.92
C THR A 18 4.60 -6.98 -4.82
N VAL A 19 5.15 -6.45 -3.74
CA VAL A 19 5.55 -7.23 -2.56
C VAL A 19 4.92 -6.58 -1.35
N ILE A 20 4.83 -7.33 -0.25
CA ILE A 20 4.22 -6.78 0.95
C ILE A 20 5.13 -5.68 1.51
N PRO A 21 4.60 -4.46 1.69
CA PRO A 21 5.41 -3.39 2.25
C PRO A 21 5.43 -3.47 3.76
N ASN A 22 6.43 -2.82 4.36
CA ASN A 22 6.58 -2.74 5.80
C ASN A 22 6.14 -1.36 6.27
N LYS A 23 5.36 -1.35 7.36
CA LYS A 23 4.90 -0.10 7.94
C LYS A 23 6.03 0.53 8.74
N ASN A 24 6.34 1.79 8.44
CA ASN A 24 7.29 2.58 9.21
C ASN A 24 6.50 3.61 10.01
N GLU A 25 6.17 3.25 11.24
CA GLU A 25 5.29 4.10 12.06
C GLU A 25 5.94 5.41 12.44
N LYS A 26 7.26 5.43 12.53
CA LYS A 26 7.97 6.66 12.87
C LYS A 26 7.81 7.73 11.78
N GLU A 27 7.82 7.30 10.53
CA GLU A 27 7.70 8.20 9.39
C GLU A 27 6.28 8.32 8.86
N GLY A 28 5.39 7.40 9.24
CA GLY A 28 4.03 7.39 8.72
C GLY A 28 3.94 6.95 7.27
N ILE A 29 4.85 6.09 6.83
CA ILE A 29 4.90 5.63 5.44
C ILE A 29 5.08 4.12 5.40
N PHE A 30 4.92 3.56 4.21
CA PHE A 30 5.24 2.17 3.94
C PHE A 30 6.49 2.11 3.07
N VAL A 31 7.35 1.12 3.35
CA VAL A 31 8.58 0.93 2.60
C VAL A 31 8.66 -0.51 2.13
N MET A 32 9.38 -0.72 1.03
CA MET A 32 9.63 -2.08 0.54
C MET A 32 11.09 -2.21 0.17
N ASN A 33 11.62 -3.44 0.26
CA ASN A 33 13.02 -3.70 -0.05
C ASN A 33 13.25 -3.97 -1.53
N SER A 34 12.25 -4.55 -2.20
CA SER A 34 12.36 -4.89 -3.61
C SER A 34 10.97 -4.90 -4.22
N GLY A 35 10.92 -4.99 -5.54
CA GLY A 35 9.65 -5.00 -6.24
C GLY A 35 9.32 -3.65 -6.83
N ILE A 36 8.04 -3.46 -7.18
CA ILE A 36 7.57 -2.26 -7.85
C ILE A 36 6.53 -1.58 -6.99
N CYS A 37 6.61 -0.26 -6.93
CA CYS A 37 5.68 0.57 -6.19
C CYS A 37 5.16 1.65 -7.15
N LEU A 38 3.84 1.80 -7.23
CA LEU A 38 3.19 2.81 -8.06
C LEU A 38 2.24 3.62 -7.21
N GLU A 39 2.28 4.93 -7.38
CA GLU A 39 1.33 5.79 -6.68
C GLU A 39 -0.01 5.76 -7.41
N LEU A 40 -1.09 5.63 -6.65
CA LEU A 40 -2.45 5.64 -7.16
C LEU A 40 -3.12 6.95 -6.79
N PRO A 41 -4.17 7.35 -7.54
CA PRO A 41 -4.95 8.51 -7.12
C PRO A 41 -5.47 8.32 -5.69
N GLY A 42 -5.32 9.34 -4.87
CA GLY A 42 -5.70 9.24 -3.47
C GLY A 42 -7.18 9.03 -3.23
N THR A 43 -8.02 9.25 -4.27
CA THR A 43 -9.47 9.05 -4.15
C THR A 43 -9.88 7.59 -4.35
N LEU A 44 -8.97 6.73 -4.83
CA LEU A 44 -9.27 5.31 -4.98
C LEU A 44 -9.27 4.63 -3.62
N PHE A 45 -10.08 3.59 -3.49
CA PHE A 45 -10.11 2.73 -2.31
C PHE A 45 -10.24 3.53 -1.01
N PRO A 46 -11.33 4.30 -0.85
CA PRO A 46 -11.46 5.14 0.35
C PRO A 46 -11.50 4.33 1.65
N ASP A 47 -11.79 3.03 1.56
CA ASP A 47 -11.81 2.16 2.74
C ASP A 47 -10.42 1.77 3.22
N ILE A 48 -9.39 1.99 2.40
CA ILE A 48 -8.02 1.65 2.81
C ILE A 48 -7.43 2.86 3.50
N THR A 49 -7.08 2.67 4.76
CA THR A 49 -6.50 3.72 5.61
C THR A 49 -5.09 3.32 6.01
N TYR A 50 -4.38 4.26 6.62
CA TYR A 50 -3.05 3.95 7.16
C TYR A 50 -3.13 2.83 8.19
N GLU A 51 -4.16 2.87 9.04
CA GLU A 51 -4.29 1.91 10.14
C GLU A 51 -4.55 0.49 9.65
N ASN A 52 -5.34 0.33 8.57
CA ASN A 52 -5.68 -1.01 8.10
C ASN A 52 -4.80 -1.46 6.93
N SER A 53 -3.80 -0.67 6.56
CA SER A 53 -2.87 -1.03 5.50
C SER A 53 -1.82 -2.00 6.03
N PRO A 54 -1.22 -2.79 5.15
CA PRO A 54 -1.57 -2.95 3.74
C PRO A 54 -2.74 -3.92 3.55
N LYS A 55 -3.44 -3.76 2.43
CA LYS A 55 -4.50 -4.69 2.03
C LYS A 55 -3.99 -5.53 0.88
N GLN A 56 -4.27 -6.82 0.92
CA GLN A 56 -3.85 -7.76 -0.10
C GLN A 56 -4.97 -8.00 -1.09
N PHE A 57 -4.65 -7.94 -2.37
CA PHE A 57 -5.57 -8.26 -3.45
C PHE A 57 -4.98 -9.37 -4.29
N ARG A 58 -5.80 -10.35 -4.62
CA ARG A 58 -5.36 -11.50 -5.42
C ARG A 58 -6.22 -11.61 -6.66
N SER A 59 -5.56 -11.94 -7.76
CA SER A 59 -6.27 -12.37 -8.96
C SER A 59 -6.31 -13.89 -9.01
N VAL A 60 -7.31 -14.41 -9.64
CA VAL A 60 -7.43 -15.85 -9.86
C VAL A 60 -6.99 -16.24 -11.25
#